data_a4abffb95571b5c39bcb0b7fb3089082
#
_entry.id   a4abffb95571b5c39bcb0b7fb3089082
#
_cell.length_a   1.000
_cell.length_b   1.000
_cell.length_c   1.000
_cell.angle_alpha   90.00
_cell.angle_beta   90.00
_cell.angle_gamma   90.00
#
_symmetry.space_group_name_H-M   'P 1'
#
loop_
_entity.id
_entity.type
_entity.pdbx_description
1 polymer ?
#
loop_
_entity_poly.entity_id
_entity_poly.type
_entity_poly.pdbx_seq_one_letter_code
_entity_poly.pdbx_strand_id
1 'polypeptide(L)'
;KMRDYITEHAEELATVVSRSNGKTRVDALATEVLPCALACNWYASNAEKVLKPKMRGGGNILFFNKRSQIVHVPIGVVGIISPWNYPLSIPFGEIVMGLMAGNAIMLKVAAATPAVGKIIEDIVAAGELPDGLFHHVVGSGSKVATAFFDNGIGKLFFTGSVNAGKTLMEQAAKTLTPLSLELGGNDAMIVLADADLERAVNGAIWAGFQNAGQSCGGVERIYVEAPIYEQFVELLSQKTRALRHGPGCDSFDVDIGSLTTEGQLRTVQQHMEDALAKGARVAAQ
;
A
#
# COMPACT_ATOMS: atom_id res chain seq x y z
N LYS A 1 -0.38 9.03 20.99
CA LYS A 1 -1.36 8.00 21.40
C LYS A 1 -1.46 6.87 20.36
N MET A 2 -1.95 7.10 19.11
CA MET A 2 -2.01 6.03 18.07
C MET A 2 -0.65 5.36 17.86
N ARG A 3 0.44 6.14 17.72
CA ARG A 3 1.79 5.60 17.59
C ARG A 3 2.17 4.73 18.79
N ASP A 4 1.89 5.19 19.99
CA ASP A 4 2.25 4.49 21.21
C ASP A 4 1.48 3.16 21.30
N TYR A 5 0.18 3.17 20.99
CA TYR A 5 -0.63 1.96 20.87
C TYR A 5 -0.05 0.98 19.84
N ILE A 6 0.32 1.46 18.63
CA ILE A 6 0.92 0.62 17.58
C ILE A 6 2.22 -0.02 18.06
N THR A 7 3.07 0.70 18.78
CA THR A 7 4.34 0.16 19.27
C THR A 7 4.14 -0.83 20.42
N GLU A 8 3.21 -0.57 21.32
CA GLU A 8 2.89 -1.46 22.44
C GLU A 8 2.22 -2.78 21.98
N HIS A 9 1.44 -2.75 20.89
CA HIS A 9 0.72 -3.91 20.37
C HIS A 9 1.33 -4.47 19.05
N ALA A 10 2.59 -4.13 18.73
CA ALA A 10 3.20 -4.43 17.44
C ALA A 10 3.10 -5.90 17.04
N GLU A 11 3.38 -6.82 17.96
CA GLU A 11 3.32 -8.27 17.73
C GLU A 11 1.90 -8.77 17.48
N GLU A 12 0.92 -8.23 18.20
CA GLU A 12 -0.50 -8.57 18.03
C GLU A 12 -1.00 -8.10 16.66
N LEU A 13 -0.73 -6.84 16.31
CA LEU A 13 -1.10 -6.25 15.02
C LEU A 13 -0.47 -7.03 13.86
N ALA A 14 0.83 -7.35 13.95
CA ALA A 14 1.53 -8.16 12.95
C ALA A 14 0.92 -9.56 12.81
N THR A 15 0.53 -10.18 13.92
CA THR A 15 -0.11 -11.50 13.91
C THR A 15 -1.47 -11.46 13.21
N VAL A 16 -2.30 -10.46 13.49
CA VAL A 16 -3.61 -10.29 12.81
C VAL A 16 -3.42 -10.08 11.32
N VAL A 17 -2.49 -9.23 10.91
CA VAL A 17 -2.17 -8.99 9.48
C VAL A 17 -1.69 -10.27 8.81
N SER A 18 -0.70 -10.96 9.40
CA SER A 18 -0.12 -12.19 8.86
C SER A 18 -1.18 -13.29 8.68
N ARG A 19 -2.03 -13.49 9.68
CA ARG A 19 -3.15 -14.47 9.59
C ARG A 19 -4.20 -14.08 8.57
N SER A 20 -4.39 -12.79 8.32
CA SER A 20 -5.43 -12.31 7.40
C SER A 20 -5.04 -12.43 5.93
N ASN A 21 -3.76 -12.25 5.58
CA ASN A 21 -3.33 -12.22 4.19
C ASN A 21 -2.21 -13.21 3.84
N GLY A 22 -1.71 -13.97 4.80
CA GLY A 22 -0.71 -15.02 4.56
C GLY A 22 0.75 -14.55 4.53
N LYS A 23 1.05 -13.24 4.66
CA LYS A 23 2.44 -12.76 4.71
C LYS A 23 3.16 -13.22 5.98
N THR A 24 4.48 -13.23 5.95
CA THR A 24 5.27 -13.60 7.13
C THR A 24 5.11 -12.55 8.24
N ARG A 25 5.41 -12.94 9.49
CA ARG A 25 5.43 -11.98 10.62
C ARG A 25 6.48 -10.89 10.42
N VAL A 26 7.62 -11.24 9.81
CA VAL A 26 8.67 -10.26 9.47
C VAL A 26 8.12 -9.23 8.49
N ASP A 27 7.47 -9.67 7.41
CA ASP A 27 6.84 -8.77 6.47
C ASP A 27 5.76 -7.91 7.14
N ALA A 28 4.91 -8.52 7.99
CA ALA A 28 3.86 -7.78 8.68
C ALA A 28 4.43 -6.71 9.61
N LEU A 29 5.48 -7.01 10.37
CA LEU A 29 6.15 -6.01 11.21
C LEU A 29 6.81 -4.90 10.39
N ALA A 30 7.60 -5.28 9.38
CA ALA A 30 8.44 -4.35 8.63
C ALA A 30 7.64 -3.47 7.64
N THR A 31 6.58 -4.01 7.03
CA THR A 31 5.88 -3.34 5.93
C THR A 31 4.49 -2.84 6.28
N GLU A 32 3.96 -3.22 7.44
CA GLU A 32 2.64 -2.80 7.89
C GLU A 32 2.69 -2.04 9.21
N VAL A 33 3.22 -2.66 10.28
CA VAL A 33 3.20 -2.06 11.61
C VAL A 33 4.18 -0.89 11.72
N LEU A 34 5.44 -1.11 11.32
CA LEU A 34 6.47 -0.06 11.36
C LEU A 34 6.11 1.18 10.52
N PRO A 35 5.65 1.06 9.27
CA PRO A 35 5.22 2.22 8.49
C PRO A 35 4.09 3.01 9.14
N CYS A 36 3.15 2.35 9.82
CA CYS A 36 2.07 3.04 10.56
C CYS A 36 2.62 3.91 11.69
N ALA A 37 3.54 3.36 12.48
CA ALA A 37 4.19 4.13 13.57
C ALA A 37 5.00 5.30 13.02
N LEU A 38 5.75 5.08 11.92
CA LEU A 38 6.53 6.12 11.24
C LEU A 38 5.62 7.21 10.65
N ALA A 39 4.49 6.84 10.05
CA ALA A 39 3.50 7.80 9.53
C ALA A 39 2.97 8.70 10.65
N CYS A 40 2.55 8.13 11.78
CA CYS A 40 2.13 8.92 12.94
C CYS A 40 3.19 9.93 13.38
N ASN A 41 4.43 9.49 13.47
CA ASN A 41 5.54 10.35 13.89
C ASN A 41 5.81 11.48 12.90
N TRP A 42 5.82 11.15 11.62
CA TRP A 42 6.07 12.12 10.56
C TRP A 42 4.98 13.20 10.49
N TYR A 43 3.70 12.78 10.46
CA TYR A 43 2.58 13.72 10.38
C TYR A 43 2.47 14.58 11.64
N ALA A 44 2.67 14.02 12.83
CA ALA A 44 2.69 14.79 14.08
C ALA A 44 3.76 15.88 14.08
N SER A 45 4.91 15.63 13.46
CA SER A 45 6.03 16.58 13.40
C SER A 45 5.95 17.59 12.25
N ASN A 46 5.17 17.30 11.20
CA ASN A 46 5.22 18.08 9.95
C ASN A 46 3.88 18.66 9.51
N ALA A 47 2.73 18.19 10.00
CA ALA A 47 1.42 18.61 9.50
C ALA A 47 1.21 20.12 9.61
N GLU A 48 1.53 20.72 10.75
CA GLU A 48 1.42 22.18 10.94
C GLU A 48 2.25 22.94 9.89
N LYS A 49 3.50 22.53 9.67
CA LYS A 49 4.40 23.15 8.69
C LYS A 49 3.89 23.00 7.25
N VAL A 50 3.34 21.84 6.92
CA VAL A 50 2.80 21.54 5.57
C VAL A 50 1.54 22.36 5.32
N LEU A 51 0.63 22.42 6.29
CA LEU A 51 -0.68 23.09 6.18
C LEU A 51 -0.63 24.61 6.40
N LYS A 52 0.49 25.12 6.95
CA LYS A 52 0.65 26.55 7.17
C LYS A 52 0.38 27.37 5.92
N PRO A 53 -0.42 28.45 6.02
CA PRO A 53 -0.65 29.34 4.90
C PRO A 53 0.65 29.89 4.30
N LYS A 54 0.74 29.90 2.97
CA LYS A 54 1.93 30.35 2.24
C LYS A 54 1.63 31.61 1.44
N MET A 55 2.33 32.70 1.76
CA MET A 55 2.26 33.94 0.99
C MET A 55 2.92 33.75 -0.39
N ARG A 56 2.31 34.33 -1.40
CA ARG A 56 2.83 34.43 -2.76
C ARG A 56 2.91 35.87 -3.20
N GLY A 57 3.97 36.24 -3.89
CA GLY A 57 4.10 37.59 -4.45
C GLY A 57 3.12 37.82 -5.59
N GLY A 58 2.80 39.10 -5.87
CA GLY A 58 1.87 39.48 -6.94
C GLY A 58 2.38 39.26 -8.36
N GLY A 59 3.63 38.82 -8.53
CA GLY A 59 4.23 38.47 -9.84
C GLY A 59 4.43 39.67 -10.83
N ASN A 60 3.73 40.76 -10.65
CA ASN A 60 3.80 41.94 -11.54
C ASN A 60 3.60 43.24 -10.73
N ILE A 61 4.24 44.34 -11.20
CA ILE A 61 4.15 45.66 -10.57
C ILE A 61 2.71 46.18 -10.53
N LEU A 62 1.84 45.80 -11.46
CA LEU A 62 0.43 46.18 -11.48
C LEU A 62 -0.35 45.63 -10.28
N PHE A 63 0.18 44.63 -9.58
CA PHE A 63 -0.41 43.99 -8.42
C PHE A 63 0.33 44.27 -7.11
N PHE A 64 1.18 45.31 -7.07
CA PHE A 64 1.99 45.66 -5.89
C PHE A 64 1.15 45.85 -4.61
N ASN A 65 -0.11 46.30 -4.77
CA ASN A 65 -1.08 46.49 -3.69
C ASN A 65 -1.93 45.28 -3.38
N LYS A 66 -1.69 44.15 -4.05
CA LYS A 66 -2.39 42.88 -3.80
C LYS A 66 -1.51 41.91 -3.01
N ARG A 67 -2.16 41.06 -2.23
CA ARG A 67 -1.52 39.94 -1.52
C ARG A 67 -2.19 38.67 -1.95
N SER A 68 -1.41 37.64 -2.26
CA SER A 68 -1.89 36.31 -2.60
C SER A 68 -1.43 35.31 -1.54
N GLN A 69 -2.31 34.43 -1.15
CA GLN A 69 -2.05 33.42 -0.12
C GLN A 69 -2.64 32.08 -0.54
N ILE A 70 -1.86 31.00 -0.36
CA ILE A 70 -2.35 29.64 -0.47
C ILE A 70 -2.74 29.18 0.93
N VAL A 71 -3.99 28.81 1.10
CA VAL A 71 -4.54 28.28 2.36
C VAL A 71 -5.04 26.85 2.11
N HIS A 72 -4.66 25.92 2.96
CA HIS A 72 -5.19 24.57 2.94
C HIS A 72 -6.47 24.51 3.78
N VAL A 73 -7.54 23.94 3.23
CA VAL A 73 -8.82 23.78 3.92
C VAL A 73 -9.23 22.30 3.87
N PRO A 74 -9.92 21.79 4.89
CA PRO A 74 -10.49 20.44 4.84
C PRO A 74 -11.44 20.29 3.65
N ILE A 75 -11.45 19.12 3.04
CA ILE A 75 -12.36 18.77 1.94
C ILE A 75 -13.63 18.06 2.42
N GLY A 76 -13.76 17.85 3.72
CA GLY A 76 -14.93 17.25 4.36
C GLY A 76 -14.76 15.77 4.65
N VAL A 77 -15.60 14.93 4.08
CA VAL A 77 -15.51 13.46 4.25
C VAL A 77 -14.63 12.85 3.17
N VAL A 78 -13.64 12.09 3.58
CA VAL A 78 -12.75 11.34 2.68
C VAL A 78 -13.10 9.86 2.75
N GLY A 79 -13.42 9.27 1.60
CA GLY A 79 -13.57 7.83 1.44
C GLY A 79 -12.23 7.15 1.19
N ILE A 80 -12.01 5.99 1.81
CA ILE A 80 -10.84 5.15 1.59
C ILE A 80 -11.32 3.74 1.28
N ILE A 81 -10.92 3.17 0.15
CA ILE A 81 -11.16 1.77 -0.21
C ILE A 81 -9.80 1.11 -0.40
N SER A 82 -9.44 0.24 0.53
CA SER A 82 -8.09 -0.31 0.65
C SER A 82 -7.96 -1.73 0.07
N PRO A 83 -6.74 -2.12 -0.34
CA PRO A 83 -6.45 -3.44 -0.89
C PRO A 83 -6.23 -4.47 0.23
N TRP A 84 -6.03 -5.73 -0.19
CA TRP A 84 -5.75 -6.85 0.71
C TRP A 84 -4.26 -7.17 0.87
N ASN A 85 -3.39 -6.65 -0.01
CA ASN A 85 -1.96 -6.99 -0.01
C ASN A 85 -1.14 -6.25 1.07
N TYR A 86 -1.45 -4.99 1.31
CA TYR A 86 -0.96 -4.21 2.46
C TYR A 86 -2.18 -3.61 3.18
N PRO A 87 -2.94 -4.45 3.91
CA PRO A 87 -4.27 -4.09 4.39
C PRO A 87 -4.27 -3.11 5.57
N LEU A 88 -3.15 -2.97 6.28
CA LEU A 88 -3.00 -2.04 7.40
C LEU A 88 -2.28 -0.76 6.98
N SER A 89 -1.08 -0.85 6.43
CA SER A 89 -0.21 0.32 6.20
C SER A 89 -0.75 1.29 5.16
N ILE A 90 -1.31 0.78 4.05
CA ILE A 90 -1.86 1.64 3.00
C ILE A 90 -3.02 2.48 3.54
N PRO A 91 -4.13 1.91 4.02
CA PRO A 91 -5.23 2.73 4.51
C PRO A 91 -4.87 3.57 5.73
N PHE A 92 -3.99 3.09 6.60
CA PHE A 92 -3.60 3.83 7.79
C PHE A 92 -2.83 5.11 7.46
N GLY A 93 -1.95 5.08 6.47
CA GLY A 93 -1.28 6.28 5.96
C GLY A 93 -2.26 7.33 5.46
N GLU A 94 -3.27 6.91 4.71
CA GLU A 94 -4.34 7.78 4.19
C GLU A 94 -5.25 8.31 5.31
N ILE A 95 -5.57 7.48 6.33
CA ILE A 95 -6.35 7.88 7.51
C ILE A 95 -5.64 8.99 8.27
N VAL A 96 -4.36 8.78 8.64
CA VAL A 96 -3.59 9.77 9.41
C VAL A 96 -3.45 11.07 8.62
N MET A 97 -3.14 10.99 7.33
CA MET A 97 -3.04 12.15 6.46
C MET A 97 -4.37 12.93 6.40
N GLY A 98 -5.48 12.23 6.20
CA GLY A 98 -6.79 12.85 6.10
C GLY A 98 -7.25 13.50 7.42
N LEU A 99 -7.08 12.83 8.55
CA LEU A 99 -7.41 13.34 9.88
C LEU A 99 -6.55 14.56 10.23
N MET A 100 -5.23 14.51 9.99
CA MET A 100 -4.32 15.63 10.25
C MET A 100 -4.61 16.84 9.36
N ALA A 101 -5.21 16.64 8.19
CA ALA A 101 -5.68 17.72 7.33
C ALA A 101 -7.08 18.24 7.71
N GLY A 102 -7.67 17.75 8.81
CA GLY A 102 -8.96 18.21 9.35
C GLY A 102 -10.18 17.58 8.69
N ASN A 103 -10.05 16.43 8.04
CA ASN A 103 -11.15 15.70 7.39
C ASN A 103 -11.72 14.61 8.29
N ALA A 104 -12.96 14.19 8.01
CA ALA A 104 -13.51 12.94 8.49
C ALA A 104 -13.22 11.80 7.51
N ILE A 105 -13.12 10.58 8.01
CA ILE A 105 -12.71 9.40 7.24
C ILE A 105 -13.79 8.34 7.25
N MET A 106 -14.12 7.82 6.06
CA MET A 106 -14.93 6.63 5.85
C MET A 106 -14.04 5.54 5.25
N LEU A 107 -13.71 4.52 6.03
CA LEU A 107 -12.83 3.41 5.61
C LEU A 107 -13.64 2.19 5.18
N LYS A 108 -13.24 1.57 4.08
CA LYS A 108 -13.66 0.23 3.65
C LYS A 108 -12.42 -0.62 3.40
N VAL A 109 -12.16 -1.61 4.27
CA VAL A 109 -11.07 -2.59 4.05
C VAL A 109 -11.46 -3.68 3.06
N ALA A 110 -10.47 -4.35 2.48
CA ALA A 110 -10.72 -5.46 1.56
C ALA A 110 -11.51 -6.60 2.23
N ALA A 111 -12.42 -7.22 1.48
CA ALA A 111 -13.24 -8.33 1.99
C ALA A 111 -12.39 -9.57 2.35
N ALA A 112 -11.20 -9.71 1.77
CA ALA A 112 -10.27 -10.80 2.08
C ALA A 112 -9.58 -10.63 3.45
N THR A 113 -9.53 -9.40 4.01
CA THR A 113 -8.80 -9.09 5.25
C THR A 113 -9.67 -8.32 6.25
N PRO A 114 -10.86 -8.82 6.61
CA PRO A 114 -11.84 -8.04 7.41
C PRO A 114 -11.36 -7.78 8.84
N ALA A 115 -10.57 -8.68 9.44
CA ALA A 115 -10.04 -8.50 10.79
C ALA A 115 -9.11 -7.28 10.91
N VAL A 116 -8.46 -6.87 9.80
CA VAL A 116 -7.61 -5.69 9.79
C VAL A 116 -8.43 -4.40 9.98
N GLY A 117 -9.67 -4.36 9.51
CA GLY A 117 -10.56 -3.23 9.79
C GLY A 117 -10.76 -3.01 11.28
N LYS A 118 -10.89 -4.10 12.06
CA LYS A 118 -11.05 -4.01 13.52
C LYS A 118 -9.80 -3.48 14.21
N ILE A 119 -8.61 -3.95 13.85
CA ILE A 119 -7.39 -3.40 14.47
C ILE A 119 -7.15 -1.94 14.08
N ILE A 120 -7.58 -1.49 12.89
CA ILE A 120 -7.55 -0.07 12.53
C ILE A 120 -8.50 0.74 13.43
N GLU A 121 -9.73 0.25 13.68
CA GLU A 121 -10.66 0.88 14.62
C GLU A 121 -10.01 1.04 16.01
N ASP A 122 -9.36 0.01 16.53
CA ASP A 122 -8.72 0.03 17.85
C ASP A 122 -7.56 1.04 17.90
N ILE A 123 -6.71 1.09 16.87
CA ILE A 123 -5.64 2.09 16.76
C ILE A 123 -6.22 3.51 16.72
N VAL A 124 -7.27 3.74 15.94
CA VAL A 124 -7.89 5.07 15.83
C VAL A 124 -8.56 5.47 17.14
N ALA A 125 -9.24 4.54 17.81
CA ALA A 125 -9.86 4.77 19.11
C ALA A 125 -8.83 5.17 20.18
N ALA A 126 -7.63 4.57 20.17
CA ALA A 126 -6.52 4.97 21.03
C ALA A 126 -6.06 6.44 20.81
N GLY A 127 -6.40 7.01 19.66
CA GLY A 127 -6.16 8.43 19.36
C GLY A 127 -7.02 9.40 20.14
N GLU A 128 -8.14 8.94 20.75
CA GLU A 128 -9.13 9.75 21.47
C GLU A 128 -9.60 10.95 20.63
N LEU A 129 -9.96 10.69 19.38
CA LEU A 129 -10.47 11.71 18.47
C LEU A 129 -11.90 12.12 18.84
N PRO A 130 -12.34 13.33 18.45
CA PRO A 130 -13.74 13.69 18.52
C PRO A 130 -14.64 12.67 17.79
N ASP A 131 -15.84 12.45 18.33
CA ASP A 131 -16.81 11.53 17.74
C ASP A 131 -17.15 11.88 16.29
N GLY A 132 -17.35 10.86 15.47
CA GLY A 132 -17.78 11.00 14.07
C GLY A 132 -16.66 11.32 13.06
N LEU A 133 -15.40 11.43 13.49
CA LEU A 133 -14.29 11.68 12.55
C LEU A 133 -13.78 10.43 11.83
N PHE A 134 -14.10 9.24 12.33
CA PHE A 134 -13.70 7.99 11.69
C PHE A 134 -14.81 6.96 11.75
N HIS A 135 -15.09 6.34 10.61
CA HIS A 135 -16.02 5.22 10.50
C HIS A 135 -15.46 4.13 9.58
N HIS A 136 -15.52 2.89 10.06
CA HIS A 136 -15.24 1.71 9.25
C HIS A 136 -16.54 1.12 8.72
N VAL A 137 -16.62 0.92 7.40
CA VAL A 137 -17.82 0.42 6.71
C VAL A 137 -17.54 -0.97 6.15
N VAL A 138 -18.41 -1.92 6.46
CA VAL A 138 -18.35 -3.28 5.95
C VAL A 138 -19.35 -3.45 4.80
N GLY A 139 -18.86 -3.93 3.65
CA GLY A 139 -19.71 -4.14 2.47
C GLY A 139 -18.93 -4.50 1.22
N SER A 140 -19.64 -4.77 0.12
CA SER A 140 -18.98 -4.98 -1.17
C SER A 140 -18.38 -3.66 -1.68
N GLY A 141 -17.20 -3.73 -2.32
CA GLY A 141 -16.50 -2.54 -2.81
C GLY A 141 -17.34 -1.66 -3.73
N SER A 142 -18.08 -2.26 -4.67
CA SER A 142 -18.94 -1.53 -5.60
C SER A 142 -20.08 -0.79 -4.88
N LYS A 143 -20.78 -1.47 -3.96
CA LYS A 143 -21.90 -0.86 -3.21
C LYS A 143 -21.41 0.29 -2.33
N VAL A 144 -20.29 0.10 -1.62
CA VAL A 144 -19.72 1.14 -0.76
C VAL A 144 -19.24 2.33 -1.59
N ALA A 145 -18.57 2.10 -2.72
CA ALA A 145 -18.14 3.17 -3.61
C ALA A 145 -19.33 3.99 -4.15
N THR A 146 -20.39 3.31 -4.61
CA THR A 146 -21.63 3.98 -5.05
C THR A 146 -22.23 4.82 -3.92
N ALA A 147 -22.33 4.25 -2.70
CA ALA A 147 -22.86 4.99 -1.55
C ALA A 147 -21.98 6.20 -1.20
N PHE A 148 -20.67 6.12 -1.32
CA PHE A 148 -19.75 7.23 -1.11
C PHE A 148 -20.03 8.38 -2.10
N PHE A 149 -20.14 8.09 -3.38
CA PHE A 149 -20.42 9.11 -4.40
C PHE A 149 -21.83 9.70 -4.25
N ASP A 150 -22.84 8.87 -4.02
CA ASP A 150 -24.23 9.30 -3.87
C ASP A 150 -24.42 10.21 -2.63
N ASN A 151 -23.62 10.03 -1.58
CA ASN A 151 -23.66 10.85 -0.37
C ASN A 151 -22.62 11.98 -0.35
N GLY A 152 -21.96 12.26 -1.48
CA GLY A 152 -21.16 13.46 -1.67
C GLY A 152 -19.86 13.51 -0.86
N ILE A 153 -19.06 12.43 -0.84
CA ILE A 153 -17.71 12.49 -0.27
C ILE A 153 -16.86 13.53 -1.01
N GLY A 154 -15.99 14.23 -0.27
CA GLY A 154 -15.12 15.26 -0.84
C GLY A 154 -13.96 14.69 -1.68
N LYS A 155 -13.53 13.45 -1.41
CA LYS A 155 -12.47 12.75 -2.15
C LYS A 155 -12.54 11.24 -1.87
N LEU A 156 -12.14 10.43 -2.87
CA LEU A 156 -11.91 8.99 -2.70
C LEU A 156 -10.44 8.65 -2.90
N PHE A 157 -9.84 7.94 -1.95
CA PHE A 157 -8.60 7.19 -2.11
C PHE A 157 -8.94 5.73 -2.42
N PHE A 158 -8.36 5.19 -3.45
CA PHE A 158 -8.56 3.81 -3.87
C PHE A 158 -7.23 3.18 -4.23
N THR A 159 -6.93 2.06 -3.60
CA THR A 159 -5.82 1.20 -4.00
C THR A 159 -6.36 -0.17 -4.39
N GLY A 160 -6.05 -0.63 -5.61
CA GLY A 160 -6.54 -1.89 -6.12
C GLY A 160 -6.29 -2.13 -7.61
N SER A 161 -7.17 -2.90 -8.28
CA SER A 161 -6.99 -3.24 -9.69
C SER A 161 -7.29 -2.07 -10.64
N VAL A 162 -6.59 -2.06 -11.79
CA VAL A 162 -6.82 -1.08 -12.87
C VAL A 162 -8.27 -1.05 -13.32
N ASN A 163 -8.92 -2.23 -13.45
CA ASN A 163 -10.32 -2.32 -13.89
C ASN A 163 -11.27 -1.67 -12.88
N ALA A 164 -11.06 -1.92 -11.57
CA ALA A 164 -11.86 -1.26 -10.54
C ALA A 164 -11.62 0.25 -10.53
N GLY A 165 -10.37 0.70 -10.69
CA GLY A 165 -10.03 2.13 -10.80
C GLY A 165 -10.75 2.82 -11.95
N LYS A 166 -10.81 2.21 -13.14
CA LYS A 166 -11.56 2.73 -14.30
C LYS A 166 -13.04 2.88 -13.98
N THR A 167 -13.66 1.85 -13.39
CA THR A 167 -15.08 1.90 -12.98
C THR A 167 -15.35 3.01 -11.97
N LEU A 168 -14.44 3.21 -11.01
CA LEU A 168 -14.55 4.30 -10.03
C LEU A 168 -14.42 5.68 -10.69
N MET A 169 -13.53 5.85 -11.67
CA MET A 169 -13.42 7.09 -12.44
C MET A 169 -14.72 7.43 -13.17
N GLU A 170 -15.35 6.42 -13.82
CA GLU A 170 -16.63 6.61 -14.50
C GLU A 170 -17.75 7.05 -13.53
N GLN A 171 -17.78 6.49 -12.33
CA GLN A 171 -18.74 6.88 -11.29
C GLN A 171 -18.45 8.28 -10.76
N ALA A 172 -17.20 8.58 -10.41
CA ALA A 172 -16.78 9.86 -9.86
C ALA A 172 -16.99 11.03 -10.83
N ALA A 173 -16.90 10.78 -12.15
CA ALA A 173 -17.16 11.78 -13.17
C ALA A 173 -18.58 12.38 -13.09
N LYS A 174 -19.57 11.62 -12.61
CA LYS A 174 -20.96 12.08 -12.47
C LYS A 174 -21.13 13.13 -11.37
N THR A 175 -20.29 13.10 -10.37
CA THR A 175 -20.32 13.99 -9.20
C THR A 175 -19.11 14.93 -9.15
N LEU A 176 -18.19 14.81 -10.11
CA LEU A 176 -16.89 15.53 -10.13
C LEU A 176 -16.07 15.28 -8.86
N THR A 177 -16.23 14.13 -8.22
CA THR A 177 -15.47 13.78 -7.00
C THR A 177 -14.01 13.49 -7.35
N PRO A 178 -13.05 14.16 -6.74
CA PRO A 178 -11.62 13.90 -6.94
C PRO A 178 -11.22 12.49 -6.47
N LEU A 179 -10.41 11.80 -7.27
CA LEU A 179 -9.85 10.48 -6.95
C LEU A 179 -8.34 10.55 -6.76
N SER A 180 -7.82 9.75 -5.83
CA SER A 180 -6.44 9.26 -5.84
C SER A 180 -6.48 7.77 -6.11
N LEU A 181 -5.86 7.33 -7.20
CA LEU A 181 -5.86 5.96 -7.65
C LEU A 181 -4.44 5.40 -7.57
N GLU A 182 -4.25 4.40 -6.71
CA GLU A 182 -3.04 3.60 -6.63
C GLU A 182 -3.36 2.22 -7.21
N LEU A 183 -2.74 1.89 -8.32
CA LEU A 183 -3.11 0.73 -9.13
C LEU A 183 -1.91 -0.21 -9.30
N GLY A 184 -2.12 -1.36 -9.96
CA GLY A 184 -1.04 -2.28 -10.26
C GLY A 184 -0.11 -1.77 -11.35
N GLY A 185 1.11 -2.28 -11.35
CA GLY A 185 2.18 -2.00 -12.30
C GLY A 185 2.78 -3.26 -12.90
N ASN A 186 3.96 -3.11 -13.48
CA ASN A 186 4.84 -4.17 -13.95
C ASN A 186 6.27 -3.60 -13.89
N ASP A 187 6.82 -3.56 -12.70
CA ASP A 187 8.01 -2.79 -12.37
C ASP A 187 9.29 -3.47 -12.85
N ALA A 188 10.26 -2.66 -13.23
CA ALA A 188 11.51 -3.13 -13.81
C ALA A 188 12.71 -2.84 -12.91
N MET A 189 13.58 -3.84 -12.74
CA MET A 189 14.93 -3.70 -12.20
C MET A 189 15.94 -3.75 -13.32
N ILE A 190 16.94 -2.86 -13.30
CA ILE A 190 18.06 -2.84 -14.24
C ILE A 190 19.35 -3.11 -13.48
N VAL A 191 20.13 -4.11 -13.91
CA VAL A 191 21.40 -4.49 -13.30
C VAL A 191 22.52 -4.25 -14.30
N LEU A 192 23.38 -3.26 -14.00
CA LEU A 192 24.52 -2.88 -14.83
C LEU A 192 25.72 -3.79 -14.55
N ALA A 193 26.66 -3.87 -15.50
CA ALA A 193 27.81 -4.75 -15.43
C ALA A 193 28.78 -4.44 -14.26
N ASP A 194 28.77 -3.21 -13.77
CA ASP A 194 29.58 -2.74 -12.65
C ASP A 194 28.84 -2.78 -11.30
N ALA A 195 27.62 -3.33 -11.26
CA ALA A 195 26.85 -3.46 -10.03
C ALA A 195 27.51 -4.45 -9.06
N ASP A 196 27.34 -4.20 -7.75
CA ASP A 196 27.58 -5.22 -6.74
C ASP A 196 26.56 -6.35 -6.91
N LEU A 197 27.03 -7.47 -7.45
CA LEU A 197 26.19 -8.58 -7.86
C LEU A 197 25.44 -9.22 -6.66
N GLU A 198 26.11 -9.36 -5.53
CA GLU A 198 25.52 -9.93 -4.31
C GLU A 198 24.36 -9.06 -3.80
N ARG A 199 24.56 -7.75 -3.76
CA ARG A 199 23.55 -6.77 -3.39
C ARG A 199 22.40 -6.74 -4.40
N ALA A 200 22.70 -6.79 -5.70
CA ALA A 200 21.70 -6.79 -6.76
C ALA A 200 20.78 -8.02 -6.67
N VAL A 201 21.36 -9.21 -6.44
CA VAL A 201 20.59 -10.45 -6.28
C VAL A 201 19.75 -10.45 -5.00
N ASN A 202 20.30 -9.98 -3.88
CA ASN A 202 19.52 -9.85 -2.64
C ASN A 202 18.35 -8.86 -2.82
N GLY A 203 18.59 -7.75 -3.53
CA GLY A 203 17.55 -6.79 -3.89
C GLY A 203 16.48 -7.40 -4.78
N ALA A 204 16.85 -8.20 -5.77
CA ALA A 204 15.92 -8.91 -6.65
C ALA A 204 15.05 -9.91 -5.89
N ILE A 205 15.63 -10.67 -4.98
CA ILE A 205 14.89 -11.61 -4.12
C ILE A 205 13.88 -10.85 -3.25
N TRP A 206 14.35 -9.83 -2.53
CA TRP A 206 13.46 -9.07 -1.66
C TRP A 206 12.34 -8.40 -2.45
N ALA A 207 12.65 -7.71 -3.55
CA ALA A 207 11.68 -6.97 -4.33
C ALA A 207 10.69 -7.86 -5.11
N GLY A 208 11.13 -9.06 -5.52
CA GLY A 208 10.28 -9.99 -6.28
C GLY A 208 9.47 -10.96 -5.41
N PHE A 209 9.95 -11.33 -4.22
CA PHE A 209 9.32 -12.37 -3.40
C PHE A 209 8.70 -11.88 -2.09
N GLN A 210 8.99 -10.65 -1.64
CA GLN A 210 8.34 -10.08 -0.47
C GLN A 210 6.82 -10.16 -0.59
N ASN A 211 6.14 -10.50 0.51
CA ASN A 211 4.69 -10.72 0.53
C ASN A 211 4.21 -11.72 -0.54
N ALA A 212 5.03 -12.72 -0.87
CA ALA A 212 4.80 -13.70 -1.94
C ALA A 212 4.59 -13.04 -3.33
N GLY A 213 5.30 -11.94 -3.60
CA GLY A 213 5.19 -11.17 -4.84
C GLY A 213 3.91 -10.31 -4.95
N GLN A 214 3.10 -10.24 -3.91
CA GLN A 214 1.83 -9.51 -3.91
C GLN A 214 2.03 -8.03 -3.56
N SER A 215 2.93 -7.36 -4.28
CA SER A 215 3.27 -5.95 -4.10
C SER A 215 2.99 -5.15 -5.37
N CYS A 216 2.37 -3.99 -5.25
CA CYS A 216 2.15 -3.08 -6.38
C CYS A 216 3.45 -2.44 -6.90
N GLY A 217 4.49 -2.37 -6.08
CA GLY A 217 5.84 -1.92 -6.42
C GLY A 217 6.86 -3.05 -6.39
N GLY A 218 6.41 -4.31 -6.54
CA GLY A 218 7.29 -5.46 -6.66
C GLY A 218 8.00 -5.49 -8.01
N VAL A 219 9.17 -6.13 -8.06
CA VAL A 219 9.92 -6.28 -9.32
C VAL A 219 9.43 -7.52 -10.05
N GLU A 220 8.77 -7.33 -11.19
CA GLU A 220 8.31 -8.42 -12.06
C GLU A 220 9.24 -8.66 -13.26
N ARG A 221 10.13 -7.69 -13.59
CA ARG A 221 11.04 -7.79 -14.72
C ARG A 221 12.44 -7.35 -14.34
N ILE A 222 13.42 -8.20 -14.60
CA ILE A 222 14.83 -7.89 -14.32
C ILE A 222 15.60 -7.89 -15.63
N TYR A 223 16.18 -6.75 -15.97
CA TYR A 223 17.05 -6.58 -17.13
C TYR A 223 18.52 -6.56 -16.66
N VAL A 224 19.29 -7.54 -17.09
CA VAL A 224 20.68 -7.70 -16.67
C VAL A 224 21.60 -7.52 -17.89
N GLU A 225 22.63 -6.70 -17.77
CA GLU A 225 23.62 -6.56 -18.84
C GLU A 225 24.31 -7.89 -19.17
N ALA A 226 24.52 -8.15 -20.47
CA ALA A 226 25.01 -9.43 -20.97
C ALA A 226 26.32 -9.95 -20.30
N PRO A 227 27.31 -9.13 -19.96
CA PRO A 227 28.55 -9.62 -19.35
C PRO A 227 28.38 -10.32 -18.00
N ILE A 228 27.32 -9.99 -17.25
CA ILE A 228 27.05 -10.54 -15.90
C ILE A 228 25.79 -11.40 -15.84
N TYR A 229 25.09 -11.58 -16.96
CA TYR A 229 23.77 -12.23 -17.00
C TYR A 229 23.80 -13.66 -16.43
N GLU A 230 24.71 -14.51 -16.92
CA GLU A 230 24.77 -15.90 -16.47
C GLU A 230 25.11 -16.01 -14.99
N GLN A 231 26.05 -15.19 -14.52
CA GLN A 231 26.44 -15.17 -13.12
C GLN A 231 25.30 -14.67 -12.21
N PHE A 232 24.56 -13.65 -12.66
CA PHE A 232 23.38 -13.15 -11.96
C PHE A 232 22.29 -14.22 -11.84
N VAL A 233 21.95 -14.89 -12.96
CA VAL A 233 20.93 -15.94 -13.00
C VAL A 233 21.30 -17.11 -12.10
N GLU A 234 22.56 -17.56 -12.14
CA GLU A 234 23.02 -18.66 -11.28
C GLU A 234 22.91 -18.32 -9.81
N LEU A 235 23.42 -17.15 -9.38
CA LEU A 235 23.37 -16.72 -7.99
C LEU A 235 21.92 -16.48 -7.52
N LEU A 236 21.08 -15.86 -8.35
CA LEU A 236 19.66 -15.67 -8.06
C LEU A 236 18.95 -17.00 -7.89
N SER A 237 19.23 -17.97 -8.78
CA SER A 237 18.63 -19.30 -8.72
C SER A 237 19.03 -20.07 -7.45
N GLN A 238 20.30 -20.00 -7.06
CA GLN A 238 20.79 -20.62 -5.82
C GLN A 238 20.08 -20.04 -4.59
N LYS A 239 20.00 -18.71 -4.48
CA LYS A 239 19.35 -18.02 -3.36
C LYS A 239 17.84 -18.25 -3.36
N THR A 240 17.19 -18.29 -4.52
CA THR A 240 15.75 -18.61 -4.62
C THR A 240 15.44 -19.99 -4.06
N ARG A 241 16.25 -21.00 -4.39
CA ARG A 241 16.08 -22.38 -3.85
C ARG A 241 16.31 -22.49 -2.35
N ALA A 242 17.03 -21.54 -1.76
CA ALA A 242 17.32 -21.53 -0.33
C ALA A 242 16.18 -20.84 0.49
N LEU A 243 15.21 -20.21 -0.16
CA LEU A 243 14.09 -19.55 0.52
C LEU A 243 13.17 -20.58 1.19
N ARG A 244 12.85 -20.32 2.44
CA ARG A 244 11.95 -21.15 3.24
C ARG A 244 10.51 -20.66 3.03
N HIS A 245 9.71 -21.48 2.37
CA HIS A 245 8.31 -21.19 2.11
C HIS A 245 7.40 -21.95 3.09
N GLY A 246 6.38 -21.26 3.62
CA GLY A 246 5.42 -21.89 4.52
C GLY A 246 4.46 -20.92 5.20
N PRO A 247 3.60 -21.40 6.12
CA PRO A 247 2.75 -20.54 6.92
C PRO A 247 3.60 -19.68 7.87
N GLY A 248 3.68 -18.39 7.62
CA GLY A 248 4.57 -17.46 8.32
C GLY A 248 3.98 -16.79 9.56
N CYS A 249 2.76 -17.16 9.99
CA CYS A 249 2.07 -16.45 11.07
C CYS A 249 2.51 -16.83 12.49
N ASP A 250 3.11 -17.99 12.68
CA ASP A 250 3.40 -18.54 14.02
C ASP A 250 4.90 -18.55 14.37
N SER A 251 5.79 -18.30 13.40
CA SER A 251 7.24 -18.25 13.63
C SER A 251 7.94 -17.22 12.76
N PHE A 252 9.23 -16.97 13.03
CA PHE A 252 10.12 -16.18 12.18
C PHE A 252 10.99 -17.02 11.23
N ASP A 253 10.70 -18.32 11.13
CA ASP A 253 11.53 -19.28 10.38
C ASP A 253 11.12 -19.44 8.91
N VAL A 254 10.21 -18.59 8.44
CA VAL A 254 9.68 -18.60 7.07
C VAL A 254 10.05 -17.28 6.39
N ASP A 255 10.62 -17.39 5.18
CA ASP A 255 11.02 -16.24 4.38
C ASP A 255 9.89 -15.75 3.46
N ILE A 256 9.05 -16.67 2.96
CA ILE A 256 7.93 -16.37 2.07
C ILE A 256 6.67 -17.03 2.60
N GLY A 257 5.63 -16.22 2.75
CA GLY A 257 4.30 -16.68 3.17
C GLY A 257 3.45 -17.22 2.01
N SER A 258 2.15 -17.30 2.22
CA SER A 258 1.19 -17.78 1.22
C SER A 258 0.57 -16.65 0.39
N LEU A 259 0.01 -17.00 -0.76
CA LEU A 259 -0.90 -16.13 -1.50
C LEU A 259 -2.21 -15.93 -0.70
N THR A 260 -2.75 -14.73 -0.75
CA THR A 260 -3.89 -14.32 0.09
C THR A 260 -5.21 -14.96 -0.35
N THR A 261 -5.42 -15.13 -1.65
CA THR A 261 -6.69 -15.65 -2.18
C THR A 261 -6.47 -16.72 -3.23
N GLU A 262 -7.43 -17.64 -3.29
CA GLU A 262 -7.45 -18.68 -4.32
C GLU A 262 -7.55 -18.10 -5.76
N GLY A 263 -8.23 -16.95 -5.91
CA GLY A 263 -8.27 -16.24 -7.18
C GLY A 263 -6.90 -15.77 -7.62
N GLN A 264 -6.08 -15.28 -6.69
CA GLN A 264 -4.71 -14.87 -6.98
C GLN A 264 -3.83 -16.08 -7.34
N LEU A 265 -3.98 -17.20 -6.63
CA LEU A 265 -3.28 -18.45 -6.98
C LEU A 265 -3.58 -18.86 -8.41
N ARG A 266 -4.86 -18.90 -8.81
CA ARG A 266 -5.25 -19.22 -10.19
C ARG A 266 -4.64 -18.27 -11.22
N THR A 267 -4.59 -16.97 -10.92
CA THR A 267 -3.97 -15.99 -11.81
C THR A 267 -2.48 -16.25 -11.99
N VAL A 268 -1.76 -16.52 -10.91
CA VAL A 268 -0.32 -16.84 -10.97
C VAL A 268 -0.08 -18.13 -11.77
N GLN A 269 -0.89 -19.18 -11.55
CA GLN A 269 -0.79 -20.43 -12.31
C GLN A 269 -0.98 -20.19 -13.81
N GLN A 270 -2.00 -19.41 -14.20
CA GLN A 270 -2.25 -19.06 -15.61
C GLN A 270 -1.09 -18.28 -16.23
N HIS A 271 -0.49 -17.34 -15.51
CA HIS A 271 0.69 -16.60 -15.98
C HIS A 271 1.91 -17.52 -16.15
N MET A 272 2.13 -18.47 -15.25
CA MET A 272 3.19 -19.47 -15.38
C MET A 272 2.99 -20.38 -16.60
N GLU A 273 1.79 -20.89 -16.78
CA GLU A 273 1.43 -21.73 -17.94
C GLU A 273 1.61 -20.98 -19.27
N ASP A 274 1.15 -19.72 -19.34
CA ASP A 274 1.31 -18.87 -20.52
C ASP A 274 2.78 -18.59 -20.84
N ALA A 275 3.59 -18.30 -19.82
CA ALA A 275 5.03 -18.06 -19.98
C ALA A 275 5.75 -19.31 -20.53
N LEU A 276 5.45 -20.49 -19.95
CA LEU A 276 6.02 -21.75 -20.42
C LEU A 276 5.62 -22.07 -21.86
N ALA A 277 4.34 -21.89 -22.20
CA ALA A 277 3.83 -22.08 -23.57
C ALA A 277 4.50 -21.14 -24.60
N LYS A 278 4.98 -19.98 -24.16
CA LYS A 278 5.73 -18.99 -24.96
C LYS A 278 7.24 -19.23 -24.97
N GLY A 279 7.71 -20.32 -24.39
CA GLY A 279 9.13 -20.71 -24.41
C GLY A 279 9.96 -20.19 -23.24
N ALA A 280 9.35 -19.68 -22.18
CA ALA A 280 10.06 -19.35 -20.96
C ALA A 280 10.65 -20.62 -20.31
N ARG A 281 11.77 -20.46 -19.62
CA ARG A 281 12.46 -21.53 -18.91
C ARG A 281 12.45 -21.25 -17.41
N VAL A 282 12.09 -22.24 -16.60
CA VAL A 282 12.20 -22.17 -15.14
C VAL A 282 13.65 -22.31 -14.74
N ALA A 283 14.24 -21.29 -14.13
CA ALA A 283 15.61 -21.31 -13.64
C ALA A 283 15.72 -21.81 -12.20
N ALA A 284 14.70 -21.53 -11.37
CA ALA A 284 14.59 -22.01 -9.99
C ALA A 284 13.13 -22.23 -9.61
N GLN A 285 12.91 -23.20 -8.72
CA GLN A 285 11.62 -23.53 -8.16
C GLN A 285 11.80 -24.04 -6.72
#